data_515630aad65cfdb7978712c4dc9f9192
#
_entry.id   515630aad65cfdb7978712c4dc9f9192
#
_cell.length_a   1.000
_cell.length_b   1.000
_cell.length_c   1.000
_cell.angle_alpha   90.00
_cell.angle_beta   90.00
_cell.angle_gamma   90.00
#
_symmetry.space_group_name_H-M   'P 1'
#
loop_
_entity.id
_entity.type
_entity.pdbx_description
1 polymer ?
#
loop_
_entity_poly.entity_id
_entity_poly.type
_entity_poly.pdbx_seq_one_letter_code
_entity_poly.pdbx_strand_id
1 'polypeptide(L)'
;MCAAAGYGTGGYCDATSTNNQGTIESLIDLAISETNTAYVRSGIPAKLRLVKTHFDATYDDYRNQWETTLAYLKGKSDGQLDYIHSMRDQVGADFVSIMVDTGGYCGIGYRPDSPSETLAFTVVKWSCATGYYSFGHELGHNMVSCFRRHTGTKR
;
A
#
# COMPACT_ATOMS: atom_id res chain seq x y z
N MET A 1 6.26 1.17 3.69
CA MET A 1 5.52 2.00 4.66
C MET A 1 4.05 1.71 4.47
N CYS A 2 3.32 1.48 5.52
CA CYS A 2 1.85 1.39 5.48
C CYS A 2 1.30 2.38 6.49
N ALA A 3 0.37 3.22 6.06
CA ALA A 3 -0.47 4.01 6.96
C ALA A 3 -1.84 3.33 7.00
N ALA A 4 -2.38 3.10 8.17
CA ALA A 4 -3.76 2.66 8.33
C ALA A 4 -4.53 3.83 8.91
N ALA A 5 -5.53 4.29 8.20
CA ALA A 5 -6.49 5.27 8.67
C ALA A 5 -7.88 4.67 8.59
N GLY A 6 -8.65 4.78 9.62
CA GLY A 6 -10.02 4.31 9.60
C GLY A 6 -10.82 4.80 10.78
N TYR A 7 -11.84 5.58 10.52
CA TYR A 7 -12.97 5.85 11.41
C TYR A 7 -14.11 4.91 11.01
N GLY A 8 -14.22 3.77 11.68
CA GLY A 8 -15.34 2.85 11.48
C GLY A 8 -15.98 2.45 12.79
N THR A 9 -17.26 2.74 12.97
CA THR A 9 -18.06 2.21 14.06
C THR A 9 -18.26 0.71 13.88
N GLY A 10 -17.35 -0.09 14.43
CA GLY A 10 -17.49 -1.54 14.49
C GLY A 10 -16.48 -2.37 13.68
N GLY A 11 -15.46 -1.78 13.08
CA GLY A 11 -14.42 -2.48 12.34
C GLY A 11 -13.06 -2.50 13.03
N TYR A 12 -12.12 -3.22 12.48
CA TYR A 12 -10.76 -3.44 12.98
C TYR A 12 -9.87 -2.16 13.03
N CYS A 13 -10.39 -1.01 12.63
CA CYS A 13 -9.68 0.28 12.54
C CYS A 13 -10.31 1.38 13.40
N ASP A 14 -10.85 1.06 14.56
CA ASP A 14 -11.27 2.08 15.52
C ASP A 14 -10.05 2.78 16.12
N ALA A 15 -9.90 4.08 15.82
CA ALA A 15 -8.80 4.91 16.28
C ALA A 15 -8.66 5.02 17.80
N THR A 16 -9.67 4.60 18.56
CA THR A 16 -9.68 4.67 20.04
C THR A 16 -9.16 3.40 20.70
N SER A 17 -8.93 2.31 19.95
CA SER A 17 -8.52 1.02 20.49
C SER A 17 -7.06 0.70 20.16
N THR A 18 -6.19 0.73 21.16
CA THR A 18 -4.80 0.26 21.08
C THR A 18 -4.69 -1.20 20.61
N ASN A 19 -5.74 -2.00 20.79
CA ASN A 19 -5.81 -3.39 20.33
C ASN A 19 -5.92 -3.49 18.80
N ASN A 20 -6.51 -2.50 18.13
CA ASN A 20 -6.69 -2.51 16.68
C ASN A 20 -5.42 -2.17 15.93
N GLN A 21 -4.56 -1.31 16.47
CA GLN A 21 -3.26 -1.01 15.87
C GLN A 21 -2.39 -2.27 15.76
N GLY A 22 -2.24 -3.04 16.83
CA GLY A 22 -1.47 -4.29 16.80
C GLY A 22 -2.04 -5.32 15.82
N THR A 23 -3.36 -5.35 15.64
CA THR A 23 -4.01 -6.23 14.66
C THR A 23 -3.70 -5.81 13.23
N ILE A 24 -3.73 -4.51 12.92
CA ILE A 24 -3.38 -3.99 11.58
C ILE A 24 -1.90 -4.16 11.30
N GLU A 25 -1.02 -3.93 12.26
CA GLU A 25 0.41 -4.18 12.11
C GLU A 25 0.69 -5.66 11.80
N SER A 26 0.05 -6.59 12.51
CA SER A 26 0.15 -8.02 12.23
C SER A 26 -0.39 -8.39 10.84
N LEU A 27 -1.45 -7.73 10.38
CA LEU A 27 -2.01 -7.91 9.04
C LEU A 27 -1.03 -7.41 7.97
N ILE A 28 -0.36 -6.29 8.21
CA ILE A 28 0.68 -5.74 7.33
C ILE A 28 1.84 -6.74 7.20
N ASP A 29 2.33 -7.28 8.31
CA ASP A 29 3.39 -8.29 8.32
C ASP A 29 2.98 -9.54 7.54
N LEU A 30 1.74 -10.00 7.71
CA LEU A 30 1.20 -11.14 6.96
C LEU A 30 1.13 -10.82 5.45
N ALA A 31 0.65 -9.64 5.06
CA ALA A 31 0.55 -9.22 3.66
C ALA A 31 1.93 -9.16 2.98
N ILE A 32 2.96 -8.67 3.69
CA ILE A 32 4.36 -8.69 3.22
C ILE A 32 4.85 -10.14 3.06
N SER A 33 4.58 -11.01 4.04
CA SER A 33 4.98 -12.41 4.01
C SER A 33 4.35 -13.18 2.87
N GLU A 34 3.04 -13.02 2.66
CA GLU A 34 2.30 -13.62 1.54
C GLU A 34 2.84 -13.14 0.20
N THR A 35 3.08 -11.83 0.05
CA THR A 35 3.63 -11.25 -1.18
C THR A 35 5.01 -11.80 -1.48
N ASN A 36 5.90 -11.87 -0.49
CA ASN A 36 7.23 -12.44 -0.66
C ASN A 36 7.16 -13.93 -1.05
N THR A 37 6.24 -14.68 -0.46
CA THR A 37 6.01 -16.09 -0.80
C THR A 37 5.53 -16.21 -2.25
N ALA A 38 4.61 -15.36 -2.70
CA ALA A 38 4.14 -15.32 -4.08
C ALA A 38 5.28 -14.98 -5.05
N TYR A 39 6.14 -14.02 -4.72
CA TYR A 39 7.30 -13.65 -5.54
C TYR A 39 8.26 -14.83 -5.71
N VAL A 40 8.62 -15.50 -4.62
CA VAL A 40 9.49 -16.69 -4.69
C VAL A 40 8.87 -17.77 -5.57
N ARG A 41 7.58 -18.09 -5.38
CA ARG A 41 6.89 -19.12 -6.16
C ARG A 41 6.76 -18.76 -7.65
N SER A 42 6.72 -17.47 -7.96
CA SER A 42 6.62 -16.95 -9.33
C SER A 42 7.98 -16.71 -9.98
N GLY A 43 9.09 -17.02 -9.30
CA GLY A 43 10.44 -16.77 -9.80
C GLY A 43 10.79 -15.28 -9.93
N ILE A 44 10.11 -14.41 -9.18
CA ILE A 44 10.36 -12.96 -9.17
C ILE A 44 11.54 -12.68 -8.24
N PRO A 45 12.67 -12.14 -8.74
CA PRO A 45 13.87 -11.90 -7.93
C PRO A 45 13.75 -10.59 -7.13
N ALA A 46 12.64 -10.40 -6.44
CA ALA A 46 12.38 -9.25 -5.58
C ALA A 46 11.91 -9.72 -4.21
N LYS A 47 12.20 -8.92 -3.20
CA LYS A 47 11.74 -9.14 -1.83
C LYS A 47 11.30 -7.83 -1.20
N LEU A 48 10.08 -7.80 -0.70
CA LEU A 48 9.57 -6.68 0.09
C LEU A 48 10.16 -6.73 1.50
N ARG A 49 10.53 -5.57 2.00
CA ARG A 49 10.95 -5.35 3.38
C ARG A 49 10.12 -4.22 3.98
N LEU A 50 9.42 -4.50 5.05
CA LEU A 50 8.75 -3.45 5.82
C LEU A 50 9.79 -2.60 6.53
N VAL A 51 9.77 -1.30 6.30
CA VAL A 51 10.73 -0.36 6.91
C VAL A 51 10.07 0.53 7.95
N LYS A 52 8.74 0.73 7.84
CA LYS A 52 7.98 1.52 8.81
C LYS A 52 6.49 1.22 8.70
N THR A 53 5.82 1.15 9.85
CA THR A 53 4.37 1.33 10.00
C THR A 53 4.08 2.70 10.58
N HIS A 54 2.92 3.25 10.26
CA HIS A 54 2.41 4.48 10.82
C HIS A 54 0.90 4.40 10.86
N PHE A 55 0.33 4.78 11.99
CA PHE A 55 -1.13 4.90 12.17
C PHE A 55 -1.49 6.38 12.18
N ASP A 56 -2.39 6.78 11.27
CA ASP A 56 -2.94 8.13 11.21
C ASP A 56 -4.39 8.11 11.70
N ALA A 57 -4.59 8.54 12.95
CA ALA A 57 -5.91 8.65 13.56
C ALA A 57 -6.73 9.84 13.04
N THR A 58 -6.13 10.72 12.25
CA THR A 58 -6.77 11.94 11.75
C THR A 58 -7.30 11.80 10.33
N TYR A 59 -6.82 10.79 9.59
CA TYR A 59 -7.25 10.55 8.23
C TYR A 59 -8.62 9.87 8.21
N ASP A 60 -9.58 10.50 7.54
CA ASP A 60 -10.96 10.00 7.40
C ASP A 60 -11.13 9.35 6.02
N ASP A 61 -11.02 8.02 5.96
CA ASP A 61 -11.18 7.25 4.72
C ASP A 61 -12.64 7.11 4.27
N TYR A 62 -13.62 7.35 5.16
CA TYR A 62 -15.05 7.36 4.80
C TYR A 62 -15.44 8.51 3.89
N ARG A 63 -14.78 9.67 4.04
CA ARG A 63 -15.06 10.85 3.25
C ARG A 63 -14.35 10.86 1.92
N ASN A 64 -13.30 10.04 1.79
CA ASN A 64 -12.43 10.07 0.63
C ASN A 64 -12.64 8.82 -0.23
N GLN A 65 -12.93 9.02 -1.50
CA GLN A 65 -12.91 7.95 -2.48
C GLN A 65 -11.47 7.46 -2.69
N TRP A 66 -11.31 6.26 -3.16
CA TRP A 66 -10.01 5.61 -3.34
C TRP A 66 -9.06 6.39 -4.24
N GLU A 67 -9.58 6.89 -5.34
CA GLU A 67 -8.83 7.72 -6.28
C GLU A 67 -8.36 9.02 -5.62
N THR A 68 -9.20 9.61 -4.77
CA THR A 68 -8.86 10.80 -3.98
C THR A 68 -7.79 10.48 -2.96
N THR A 69 -7.90 9.37 -2.23
CA THR A 69 -6.88 8.89 -1.28
C THR A 69 -5.54 8.64 -1.98
N LEU A 70 -5.58 7.99 -3.15
CA LEU A 70 -4.39 7.74 -3.95
C LEU A 70 -3.76 9.05 -4.46
N ALA A 71 -4.59 10.04 -4.83
CA ALA A 71 -4.12 11.36 -5.23
C ALA A 71 -3.48 12.12 -4.06
N TYR A 72 -4.05 12.06 -2.87
CA TYR A 72 -3.48 12.65 -1.65
C TYR A 72 -2.13 12.01 -1.27
N LEU A 73 -1.98 10.70 -1.40
CA LEU A 73 -0.69 10.03 -1.20
C LEU A 73 0.39 10.53 -2.16
N LYS A 74 0.00 10.86 -3.38
CA LYS A 74 0.93 11.43 -4.38
C LYS A 74 1.19 12.91 -4.16
N GLY A 75 0.21 13.66 -3.65
CA GLY A 75 0.29 15.09 -3.37
C GLY A 75 1.40 15.39 -2.36
N LYS A 76 2.04 16.56 -2.49
CA LYS A 76 3.11 17.01 -1.58
C LYS A 76 2.77 18.30 -0.84
N SER A 77 1.66 18.95 -1.21
CA SER A 77 1.30 20.28 -0.71
C SER A 77 -0.19 20.59 -0.86
N ASP A 78 -1.03 19.55 -0.78
CA ASP A 78 -2.48 19.70 -0.85
C ASP A 78 -3.16 19.74 0.54
N GLY A 79 -2.35 19.62 1.59
CA GLY A 79 -2.80 19.63 2.98
C GLY A 79 -3.31 18.26 3.46
N GLN A 80 -3.17 17.22 2.64
CA GLN A 80 -3.63 15.87 2.95
C GLN A 80 -2.47 14.87 2.82
N LEU A 81 -2.14 14.18 3.90
CA LEU A 81 -1.08 13.16 3.90
C LEU A 81 0.31 13.65 3.44
N ASP A 82 0.54 14.96 3.30
CA ASP A 82 1.80 15.57 2.82
C ASP A 82 3.02 15.10 3.63
N TYR A 83 2.85 14.87 4.92
CA TYR A 83 3.90 14.42 5.83
C TYR A 83 4.48 13.04 5.46
N ILE A 84 3.74 12.24 4.70
CA ILE A 84 4.15 10.89 4.28
C ILE A 84 5.41 10.95 3.41
N HIS A 85 5.56 11.98 2.58
CA HIS A 85 6.75 12.14 1.75
C HIS A 85 8.03 12.28 2.57
N SER A 86 8.02 13.18 3.58
CA SER A 86 9.17 13.34 4.47
C SER A 86 9.46 12.07 5.28
N MET A 87 8.41 11.38 5.71
CA MET A 87 8.55 10.11 6.43
C MET A 87 9.13 9.01 5.53
N ARG A 88 8.67 8.92 4.28
CA ARG A 88 9.19 8.03 3.26
C ARG A 88 10.68 8.23 3.04
N ASP A 89 11.10 9.50 2.85
CA ASP A 89 12.48 9.87 2.61
C ASP A 89 13.38 9.54 3.80
N GLN A 90 12.91 9.80 5.04
CA GLN A 90 13.65 9.50 6.26
C GLN A 90 13.99 8.01 6.43
N VAL A 91 13.11 7.12 5.98
CA VAL A 91 13.32 5.66 6.12
C VAL A 91 13.81 5.00 4.83
N GLY A 92 13.97 5.76 3.75
CA GLY A 92 14.39 5.26 2.44
C GLY A 92 13.42 4.22 1.87
N ALA A 93 12.12 4.48 1.94
CA ALA A 93 11.12 3.55 1.42
C ALA A 93 10.89 3.77 -0.08
N ASP A 94 10.91 2.70 -0.87
CA ASP A 94 10.62 2.72 -2.30
C ASP A 94 9.12 2.91 -2.56
N PHE A 95 8.26 2.28 -1.74
CA PHE A 95 6.81 2.26 -1.89
C PHE A 95 6.11 2.73 -0.63
N VAL A 96 4.93 3.31 -0.81
CA VAL A 96 3.99 3.62 0.28
C VAL A 96 2.66 2.96 -0.03
N SER A 97 2.12 2.24 0.94
CA SER A 97 0.77 1.68 0.86
C SER A 97 -0.05 2.14 2.05
N ILE A 98 -1.25 2.65 1.81
CA ILE A 98 -2.22 2.92 2.88
C ILE A 98 -3.23 1.78 2.93
N MET A 99 -3.52 1.30 4.14
CA MET A 99 -4.65 0.41 4.37
C MET A 99 -5.85 1.20 4.86
N VAL A 100 -7.01 0.97 4.26
CA VAL A 100 -8.27 1.66 4.54
C VAL A 100 -9.38 0.64 4.83
N ASP A 101 -10.45 1.10 5.46
CA ASP A 101 -11.63 0.24 5.75
C ASP A 101 -12.72 0.38 4.68
N THR A 102 -12.81 1.51 4.01
CA THR A 102 -13.85 1.81 3.04
C THR A 102 -13.46 1.50 1.61
N GLY A 103 -14.46 1.48 0.73
CA GLY A 103 -14.29 1.38 -0.71
C GLY A 103 -14.96 0.17 -1.35
N GLY A 104 -15.26 0.30 -2.65
CA GLY A 104 -15.91 -0.72 -3.47
C GLY A 104 -14.97 -1.76 -4.10
N TYR A 105 -13.66 -1.53 -4.00
CA TYR A 105 -12.60 -2.40 -4.55
C TYR A 105 -11.78 -3.04 -3.45
N CYS A 106 -10.84 -3.89 -3.81
CA CYS A 106 -9.86 -4.46 -2.89
C CYS A 106 -8.55 -3.66 -2.86
N GLY A 107 -8.26 -2.90 -3.90
CA GLY A 107 -7.09 -2.03 -3.96
C GLY A 107 -7.09 -1.15 -5.21
N ILE A 108 -6.21 -0.16 -5.19
CA ILE A 108 -5.86 0.68 -6.33
C ILE A 108 -4.40 1.14 -6.20
N GLY A 109 -3.67 1.13 -7.30
CA GLY A 109 -2.29 1.60 -7.37
C GLY A 109 -1.99 2.29 -8.68
N TYR A 110 -1.03 3.21 -8.68
CA TYR A 110 -0.54 3.76 -9.94
C TYR A 110 0.20 2.70 -10.75
N ARG A 111 0.06 2.78 -12.06
CA ARG A 111 0.76 1.92 -13.00
C ARG A 111 1.63 2.78 -13.93
N PRO A 112 2.87 3.06 -13.53
CA PRO A 112 3.79 3.84 -14.36
C PRO A 112 4.32 2.99 -15.52
N ASP A 113 4.66 3.64 -16.66
CA ASP A 113 5.34 2.98 -17.79
C ASP A 113 6.83 2.72 -17.52
N SER A 114 7.40 3.43 -16.56
CA SER A 114 8.78 3.27 -16.08
C SER A 114 8.83 3.48 -14.56
N PRO A 115 9.84 2.92 -13.83
CA PRO A 115 9.96 3.11 -12.39
C PRO A 115 9.87 4.59 -12.01
N SER A 116 8.98 4.89 -11.06
CA SER A 116 8.70 6.26 -10.68
C SER A 116 8.43 6.36 -9.19
N GLU A 117 9.29 7.07 -8.48
CA GLU A 117 9.08 7.35 -7.06
C GLU A 117 7.80 8.15 -6.81
N THR A 118 7.41 9.01 -7.77
CA THR A 118 6.22 9.86 -7.66
C THR A 118 4.91 9.11 -7.89
N LEU A 119 4.97 7.86 -8.36
CA LEU A 119 3.83 6.99 -8.61
C LEU A 119 3.91 5.68 -7.80
N ALA A 120 4.82 5.60 -6.83
CA ALA A 120 5.01 4.41 -6.01
C ALA A 120 4.07 4.40 -4.77
N PHE A 121 2.78 4.56 -5.03
CA PHE A 121 1.74 4.64 -4.02
C PHE A 121 0.58 3.69 -4.34
N THR A 122 0.01 3.09 -3.27
CA THR A 122 -1.16 2.20 -3.37
C THR A 122 -2.12 2.43 -2.22
N VAL A 123 -3.40 2.13 -2.47
CA VAL A 123 -4.46 2.06 -1.45
C VAL A 123 -5.00 0.65 -1.44
N VAL A 124 -5.13 0.02 -0.29
CA VAL A 124 -5.58 -1.37 -0.15
C VAL A 124 -6.62 -1.45 0.96
N LYS A 125 -7.73 -2.15 0.70
CA LYS A 125 -8.69 -2.46 1.74
C LYS A 125 -8.09 -3.49 2.70
N TRP A 126 -8.13 -3.22 4.01
CA TRP A 126 -7.53 -4.10 5.00
C TRP A 126 -8.06 -5.55 4.89
N SER A 127 -9.38 -5.74 4.67
CA SER A 127 -10.01 -7.05 4.58
C SER A 127 -9.67 -7.84 3.31
N CYS A 128 -9.04 -7.20 2.32
CA CYS A 128 -8.56 -7.83 1.09
C CYS A 128 -7.02 -7.96 1.04
N ALA A 129 -6.32 -7.36 1.99
CA ALA A 129 -4.86 -7.26 1.94
C ALA A 129 -4.17 -8.62 1.92
N THR A 130 -4.73 -9.58 2.68
CA THR A 130 -4.26 -10.97 2.79
C THR A 130 -5.29 -11.94 2.22
N GLY A 131 -4.85 -13.16 1.87
CA GLY A 131 -5.71 -14.19 1.29
C GLY A 131 -6.10 -13.96 -0.17
N TYR A 132 -6.43 -12.71 -0.54
CA TYR A 132 -6.72 -12.30 -1.93
C TYR A 132 -5.49 -11.73 -2.65
N TYR A 133 -4.37 -11.57 -1.94
CA TYR A 133 -3.11 -10.99 -2.45
C TYR A 133 -3.24 -9.55 -3.00
N SER A 134 -4.28 -8.82 -2.60
CA SER A 134 -4.52 -7.47 -3.13
C SER A 134 -3.36 -6.52 -2.81
N PHE A 135 -2.75 -6.63 -1.63
CA PHE A 135 -1.58 -5.84 -1.29
C PHE A 135 -0.42 -6.03 -2.29
N GLY A 136 -0.05 -7.28 -2.56
CA GLY A 136 1.00 -7.61 -3.52
C GLY A 136 0.64 -7.25 -4.96
N HIS A 137 -0.67 -7.35 -5.31
CA HIS A 137 -1.18 -6.98 -6.63
C HIS A 137 -1.01 -5.48 -6.90
N GLU A 138 -1.41 -4.63 -5.96
CA GLU A 138 -1.28 -3.17 -6.12
C GLU A 138 0.19 -2.71 -6.17
N LEU A 139 1.05 -3.30 -5.34
CA LEU A 139 2.49 -3.05 -5.44
C LEU A 139 3.05 -3.52 -6.79
N GLY A 140 2.52 -4.62 -7.33
CA GLY A 140 2.85 -5.12 -8.66
C GLY A 140 2.55 -4.09 -9.76
N HIS A 141 1.46 -3.32 -9.65
CA HIS A 141 1.17 -2.21 -10.56
C HIS A 141 2.27 -1.15 -10.52
N ASN A 142 2.75 -0.76 -9.36
CA ASN A 142 3.86 0.19 -9.24
C ASN A 142 5.18 -0.33 -9.85
N MET A 143 5.35 -1.66 -9.87
CA MET A 143 6.56 -2.34 -10.35
C MET A 143 6.48 -2.79 -11.82
N VAL A 144 5.36 -2.64 -12.50
CA VAL A 144 5.09 -3.23 -13.85
C VAL A 144 6.15 -2.88 -14.90
N SER A 145 6.81 -1.76 -14.77
CA SER A 145 7.93 -1.44 -15.68
C SER A 145 9.14 -2.37 -15.47
N CYS A 146 9.28 -3.01 -14.31
CA CYS A 146 10.35 -3.97 -14.04
C CYS A 146 10.06 -5.36 -14.65
N PHE A 147 8.80 -5.65 -14.99
CA PHE A 147 8.35 -6.93 -15.51
C PHE A 147 7.99 -6.92 -17.01
N ARG A 148 8.58 -6.03 -17.82
CA ARG A 148 8.54 -6.23 -19.25
C ARG A 148 9.13 -7.60 -19.54
N ARG A 149 8.25 -8.54 -19.95
CA ARG A 149 8.71 -9.80 -20.53
C ARG A 149 9.78 -9.44 -21.57
N HIS A 150 10.99 -9.94 -21.38
CA HIS A 150 11.93 -10.11 -22.45
C HIS A 150 11.26 -11.10 -23.42
N THR A 151 10.45 -10.60 -24.32
CA THR A 151 10.12 -11.35 -25.54
C THR A 151 11.38 -11.39 -26.35
N GLY A 152 12.26 -12.32 -25.98
CA GLY A 152 13.41 -12.67 -26.78
C GLY A 152 12.88 -13.17 -28.12
N THR A 153 12.98 -12.38 -29.14
CA THR A 153 12.97 -12.84 -30.52
C THR A 153 14.08 -13.87 -30.63
N LYS A 154 13.73 -15.16 -30.58
CA LYS A 154 14.62 -16.21 -31.08
C LYS A 154 14.81 -15.91 -32.57
N ARG A 155 15.99 -15.52 -32.94
CA ARG A 155 16.51 -15.68 -34.31
C ARG A 155 17.02 -17.10 -34.47
#